data_604179220bb1813bbbca2967e8fd350f
#
_entry.id   604179220bb1813bbbca2967e8fd350f
#
_cell.length_a   1.000
_cell.length_b   1.000
_cell.length_c   1.000
_cell.angle_alpha   90.00
_cell.angle_beta   90.00
_cell.angle_gamma   90.00
#
_symmetry.space_group_name_H-M   'P 1'
#
loop_
_entity.id
_entity.type
_entity.pdbx_description
1 polymer ?
#
loop_
_entity_poly.entity_id
_entity_poly.type
_entity_poly.pdbx_seq_one_letter_code
_entity_poly.pdbx_strand_id
1 'polypeptide(L)'
;MRLENKTAIVTGAGSGFGEGIAATLAREGAAVIVCDVNADGGNRVAGEITAAGGRALFDAADVTRADAVQAMVDRAVAEFGGLDILVNNAGVSHHRKPMLDVTEAELDRILAVNVKGLFHTANAAIPAMRASGGGVIINIASTGAVRPRPGLTWYNATKGAVTTLTRSMAIELAEDKIRVNAVNPVAGDTPLLATFMGEDTPENREAFRQSVPLGRLSTPEDVANAVLYLASDEAALVTGVCLEVDGGRCI
;
A
#
# COMPACT_ATOMS: atom_id res chain seq x y z
N MET A 1 2.82 -14.01 18.19
CA MET A 1 2.82 -12.96 17.15
C MET A 1 2.48 -13.61 15.80
N ARG A 2 1.65 -12.98 15.00
CA ARG A 2 1.12 -13.57 13.74
C ARG A 2 2.15 -13.59 12.60
N LEU A 3 3.20 -12.76 12.69
CA LEU A 3 4.24 -12.57 11.68
C LEU A 3 5.65 -12.78 12.25
N GLU A 4 5.78 -13.62 13.27
CA GLU A 4 7.09 -13.91 13.87
C GLU A 4 8.06 -14.49 12.83
N ASN A 5 9.28 -13.97 12.80
CA ASN A 5 10.34 -14.31 11.85
C ASN A 5 10.04 -13.98 10.37
N LYS A 6 9.03 -13.17 10.08
CA LYS A 6 8.74 -12.67 8.73
C LYS A 6 9.50 -11.39 8.44
N THR A 7 9.86 -11.19 7.18
CA THR A 7 10.44 -9.94 6.66
C THR A 7 9.43 -9.27 5.74
N ALA A 8 9.17 -7.98 6.00
CA ALA A 8 8.22 -7.18 5.23
C ALA A 8 8.88 -5.93 4.64
N ILE A 9 8.46 -5.55 3.43
CA ILE A 9 8.71 -4.23 2.85
C ILE A 9 7.37 -3.52 2.75
N VAL A 10 7.29 -2.27 3.24
CA VAL A 10 6.11 -1.41 3.09
C VAL A 10 6.53 -0.12 2.39
N THR A 11 6.01 0.12 1.18
CA THR A 11 6.29 1.33 0.41
C THR A 11 5.35 2.47 0.77
N GLY A 12 5.84 3.73 0.71
CA GLY A 12 5.08 4.89 1.17
C GLY A 12 4.76 4.82 2.67
N ALA A 13 5.72 4.34 3.46
CA ALA A 13 5.53 4.01 4.87
C ALA A 13 5.91 5.15 5.84
N GLY A 14 6.30 6.32 5.34
CA GLY A 14 6.65 7.48 6.16
C GLY A 14 5.44 8.22 6.74
N SER A 15 4.21 7.88 6.34
CA SER A 15 2.98 8.51 6.85
C SER A 15 1.73 7.69 6.54
N GLY A 16 0.59 8.06 7.14
CA GLY A 16 -0.74 7.59 6.78
C GLY A 16 -0.93 6.08 6.87
N PHE A 17 -1.54 5.47 5.85
CA PHE A 17 -1.80 4.03 5.85
C PHE A 17 -0.50 3.21 5.91
N GLY A 18 0.54 3.61 5.16
CA GLY A 18 1.81 2.91 5.14
C GLY A 18 2.50 2.88 6.50
N GLU A 19 2.47 3.98 7.24
CA GLU A 19 2.95 4.07 8.62
C GLU A 19 2.21 3.09 9.53
N GLY A 20 0.85 3.13 9.51
CA GLY A 20 0.03 2.23 10.31
C GLY A 20 0.26 0.76 9.97
N ILE A 21 0.43 0.44 8.69
CA ILE A 21 0.76 -0.91 8.23
C ILE A 21 2.13 -1.34 8.76
N ALA A 22 3.18 -0.54 8.56
CA ALA A 22 4.54 -0.86 9.00
C ALA A 22 4.60 -1.10 10.52
N ALA A 23 4.00 -0.21 11.31
CA ALA A 23 3.92 -0.33 12.77
C ALA A 23 3.16 -1.60 13.20
N THR A 24 2.04 -1.92 12.53
CA THR A 24 1.24 -3.11 12.85
C THR A 24 1.96 -4.40 12.52
N LEU A 25 2.59 -4.51 11.32
CA LEU A 25 3.36 -5.70 10.97
C LEU A 25 4.55 -5.91 11.92
N ALA A 26 5.25 -4.85 12.31
CA ALA A 26 6.35 -4.92 13.27
C ALA A 26 5.88 -5.35 14.67
N ARG A 27 4.76 -4.81 15.16
CA ARG A 27 4.13 -5.21 16.44
C ARG A 27 3.77 -6.70 16.45
N GLU A 28 3.44 -7.26 15.31
CA GLU A 28 3.13 -8.68 15.13
C GLU A 28 4.35 -9.56 14.81
N GLY A 29 5.57 -9.01 14.96
CA GLY A 29 6.82 -9.75 14.94
C GLY A 29 7.61 -9.71 13.63
N ALA A 30 7.11 -9.03 12.60
CA ALA A 30 7.86 -8.86 11.36
C ALA A 30 9.07 -7.93 11.52
N ALA A 31 10.15 -8.20 10.78
CA ALA A 31 11.18 -7.21 10.50
C ALA A 31 10.74 -6.37 9.28
N VAL A 32 10.77 -5.05 9.38
CA VAL A 32 10.13 -4.18 8.39
C VAL A 32 11.13 -3.22 7.75
N ILE A 33 11.20 -3.21 6.43
CA ILE A 33 11.76 -2.08 5.68
C ILE A 33 10.67 -1.02 5.52
N VAL A 34 10.87 0.12 6.16
CA VAL A 34 10.04 1.33 6.04
C VAL A 34 10.56 2.10 4.83
N CYS A 35 9.91 1.96 3.67
CA CYS A 35 10.33 2.61 2.44
C CYS A 35 9.51 3.87 2.18
N ASP A 36 10.18 5.02 2.02
CA ASP A 36 9.55 6.27 1.62
C ASP A 36 10.57 7.22 0.98
N VAL A 37 10.12 8.08 0.07
CA VAL A 37 10.95 9.17 -0.48
C VAL A 37 11.13 10.32 0.52
N ASN A 38 10.25 10.44 1.50
CA ASN A 38 10.35 11.38 2.61
C ASN A 38 11.22 10.79 3.73
N ALA A 39 12.49 11.20 3.75
CA ALA A 39 13.46 10.68 4.70
C ALA A 39 13.10 11.00 6.18
N ASP A 40 12.54 12.17 6.45
CA ASP A 40 12.17 12.56 7.82
C ASP A 40 11.03 11.68 8.34
N GLY A 41 9.97 11.49 7.54
CA GLY A 41 8.85 10.62 7.87
C GLY A 41 9.28 9.16 8.03
N GLY A 42 10.07 8.66 7.10
CA GLY A 42 10.53 7.26 7.12
C GLY A 42 11.44 6.96 8.31
N ASN A 43 12.41 7.83 8.60
CA ASN A 43 13.28 7.69 9.78
C ASN A 43 12.48 7.77 11.10
N ARG A 44 11.51 8.70 11.19
CA ARG A 44 10.62 8.79 12.36
C ARG A 44 9.90 7.46 12.59
N VAL A 45 9.23 6.93 11.57
CA VAL A 45 8.45 5.68 11.69
C VAL A 45 9.34 4.50 12.06
N ALA A 46 10.49 4.33 11.40
CA ALA A 46 11.43 3.26 11.73
C ALA A 46 11.96 3.40 13.17
N GLY A 47 12.24 4.62 13.62
CA GLY A 47 12.67 4.92 14.98
C GLY A 47 11.59 4.61 16.03
N GLU A 48 10.35 4.97 15.78
CA GLU A 48 9.20 4.69 16.65
C GLU A 48 8.95 3.17 16.78
N ILE A 49 9.02 2.43 15.67
CA ILE A 49 8.92 0.97 15.69
C ILE A 49 10.03 0.35 16.53
N THR A 50 11.28 0.80 16.36
CA THR A 50 12.44 0.30 17.10
C THR A 50 12.34 0.65 18.59
N ALA A 51 11.91 1.86 18.93
CA ALA A 51 11.70 2.28 20.31
C ALA A 51 10.59 1.47 21.01
N ALA A 52 9.61 0.96 20.25
CA ALA A 52 8.56 0.06 20.75
C ALA A 52 9.01 -1.42 20.84
N GLY A 53 10.30 -1.72 20.55
CA GLY A 53 10.85 -3.08 20.61
C GLY A 53 10.69 -3.90 19.33
N GLY A 54 10.18 -3.32 18.25
CA GLY A 54 10.11 -3.94 16.93
C GLY A 54 11.44 -3.87 16.17
N ARG A 55 11.50 -4.50 15.01
CA ARG A 55 12.65 -4.46 14.10
C ARG A 55 12.28 -3.69 12.84
N ALA A 56 12.88 -2.53 12.62
CA ALA A 56 12.65 -1.74 11.42
C ALA A 56 13.92 -1.03 10.94
N LEU A 57 14.03 -0.87 9.61
CA LEU A 57 15.05 -0.04 8.96
C LEU A 57 14.35 0.87 7.96
N PHE A 58 14.79 2.12 7.90
CA PHE A 58 14.34 3.05 6.88
C PHE A 58 15.14 2.86 5.59
N ASP A 59 14.45 2.93 4.44
CA ASP A 59 15.05 2.95 3.09
C ASP A 59 14.42 4.06 2.25
N ALA A 60 15.27 4.92 1.65
CA ALA A 60 14.84 6.09 0.88
C ALA A 60 14.55 5.76 -0.60
N ALA A 61 14.07 4.57 -0.91
CA ALA A 61 13.83 4.17 -2.30
C ALA A 61 12.62 4.89 -2.92
N ASP A 62 12.82 5.42 -4.12
CA ASP A 62 11.74 5.89 -4.99
C ASP A 62 11.24 4.70 -5.85
N VAL A 63 9.97 4.32 -5.68
CA VAL A 63 9.36 3.20 -6.41
C VAL A 63 9.32 3.41 -7.93
N THR A 64 9.51 4.63 -8.41
CA THR A 64 9.59 4.92 -9.84
C THR A 64 10.95 4.54 -10.46
N ARG A 65 11.94 4.21 -9.63
CA ARG A 65 13.30 3.86 -10.01
C ARG A 65 13.60 2.39 -9.75
N ALA A 66 13.77 1.61 -10.82
CA ALA A 66 14.01 0.18 -10.73
C ALA A 66 15.28 -0.18 -9.95
N ASP A 67 16.36 0.61 -10.11
CA ASP A 67 17.63 0.43 -9.40
C ASP A 67 17.50 0.65 -7.89
N ALA A 68 16.76 1.68 -7.48
CA ALA A 68 16.50 1.95 -6.07
C ALA A 68 15.62 0.85 -5.43
N VAL A 69 14.60 0.38 -6.15
CA VAL A 69 13.72 -0.71 -5.69
C VAL A 69 14.51 -2.02 -5.56
N GLN A 70 15.39 -2.34 -6.51
CA GLN A 70 16.23 -3.53 -6.41
C GLN A 70 17.15 -3.45 -5.18
N ALA A 71 17.84 -2.32 -4.99
CA ALA A 71 18.71 -2.12 -3.83
C ALA A 71 17.96 -2.25 -2.48
N MET A 72 16.72 -1.75 -2.41
CA MET A 72 15.85 -1.91 -1.23
C MET A 72 15.54 -3.39 -0.93
N VAL A 73 15.21 -4.18 -1.96
CA VAL A 73 14.93 -5.62 -1.79
C VAL A 73 16.22 -6.36 -1.38
N ASP A 74 17.35 -6.08 -2.03
CA ASP A 74 18.64 -6.67 -1.69
C ASP A 74 19.01 -6.37 -0.24
N ARG A 75 18.72 -5.16 0.23
CA ARG A 75 18.94 -4.77 1.63
C ARG A 75 18.04 -5.55 2.59
N ALA A 76 16.76 -5.76 2.27
CA ALA A 76 15.86 -6.56 3.08
C ALA A 76 16.41 -8.00 3.24
N VAL A 77 16.87 -8.59 2.15
CA VAL A 77 17.47 -9.94 2.16
C VAL A 77 18.78 -9.97 2.98
N ALA A 78 19.64 -8.97 2.82
CA ALA A 78 20.93 -8.91 3.52
C ALA A 78 20.77 -8.72 5.04
N GLU A 79 19.85 -7.84 5.46
CA GLU A 79 19.67 -7.47 6.87
C GLU A 79 18.76 -8.44 7.64
N PHE A 80 17.78 -9.05 6.96
CA PHE A 80 16.75 -9.87 7.61
C PHE A 80 16.68 -11.31 7.12
N GLY A 81 17.48 -11.68 6.11
CA GLY A 81 17.65 -13.07 5.65
C GLY A 81 16.67 -13.52 4.56
N GLY A 82 15.74 -12.69 4.12
CA GLY A 82 14.77 -13.02 3.06
C GLY A 82 13.70 -11.96 2.89
N LEU A 83 12.68 -12.27 2.08
CA LEU A 83 11.51 -11.41 1.89
C LEU A 83 10.24 -12.27 1.85
N ASP A 84 9.36 -12.09 2.82
CA ASP A 84 8.08 -12.81 2.92
C ASP A 84 6.88 -11.96 2.50
N ILE A 85 6.90 -10.65 2.78
CA ILE A 85 5.74 -9.77 2.62
C ILE A 85 6.16 -8.49 1.89
N LEU A 86 5.45 -8.19 0.79
CA LEU A 86 5.56 -6.90 0.11
C LEU A 86 4.22 -6.16 0.18
N VAL A 87 4.21 -4.95 0.74
CA VAL A 87 3.05 -4.07 0.72
C VAL A 87 3.31 -2.89 -0.21
N ASN A 88 2.67 -2.90 -1.37
CA ASN A 88 2.66 -1.82 -2.33
C ASN A 88 1.64 -0.77 -1.89
N ASN A 89 2.05 0.13 -1.00
CA ASN A 89 1.20 1.20 -0.49
C ASN A 89 1.53 2.57 -1.10
N ALA A 90 2.76 2.80 -1.57
CA ALA A 90 3.13 4.06 -2.22
C ALA A 90 2.11 4.43 -3.32
N GLY A 91 1.61 5.65 -3.25
CA GLY A 91 0.61 6.12 -4.21
C GLY A 91 0.42 7.63 -4.13
N VAL A 92 0.11 8.21 -5.28
CA VAL A 92 -0.15 9.65 -5.45
C VAL A 92 -1.43 9.88 -6.25
N SER A 93 -1.96 11.10 -6.15
CA SER A 93 -3.09 11.55 -6.95
C SER A 93 -2.81 12.96 -7.51
N HIS A 94 -3.61 13.37 -8.48
CA HIS A 94 -3.79 14.79 -8.78
C HIS A 94 -4.84 15.38 -7.85
N HIS A 95 -4.86 16.69 -7.67
CA HIS A 95 -5.96 17.39 -6.99
C HIS A 95 -7.28 17.18 -7.74
N ARG A 96 -8.38 17.07 -6.98
CA ARG A 96 -9.72 16.94 -7.54
C ARG A 96 -10.03 18.10 -8.48
N LYS A 97 -10.29 17.80 -9.75
CA LYS A 97 -10.60 18.76 -10.81
C LYS A 97 -11.28 18.08 -12.02
N PRO A 98 -11.88 18.83 -12.97
CA PRO A 98 -12.40 18.27 -14.21
C PRO A 98 -11.32 17.45 -14.95
N MET A 99 -11.72 16.34 -15.56
CA MET A 99 -10.75 15.41 -16.19
C MET A 99 -9.94 16.05 -17.33
N LEU A 100 -10.50 17.04 -18.02
CA LEU A 100 -9.82 17.73 -19.12
C LEU A 100 -8.78 18.76 -18.64
N ASP A 101 -8.78 19.12 -17.36
CA ASP A 101 -7.82 20.05 -16.76
C ASP A 101 -6.61 19.31 -16.16
N VAL A 102 -6.60 17.98 -16.20
CA VAL A 102 -5.45 17.19 -15.77
C VAL A 102 -4.40 17.19 -16.85
N THR A 103 -3.20 17.65 -16.51
CA THR A 103 -2.08 17.73 -17.46
C THR A 103 -1.46 16.36 -17.71
N GLU A 104 -0.79 16.19 -18.85
CA GLU A 104 -0.03 14.97 -19.18
C GLU A 104 1.02 14.66 -18.10
N ALA A 105 1.74 15.66 -17.60
CA ALA A 105 2.72 15.49 -16.53
C ALA A 105 2.12 14.96 -15.21
N GLU A 106 0.90 15.39 -14.85
CA GLU A 106 0.20 14.84 -13.70
C GLU A 106 -0.21 13.38 -13.94
N LEU A 107 -0.69 13.05 -15.13
CA LEU A 107 -1.03 11.69 -15.53
C LEU A 107 0.20 10.78 -15.48
N ASP A 108 1.31 11.21 -16.10
CA ASP A 108 2.57 10.46 -16.12
C ASP A 108 3.07 10.16 -14.70
N ARG A 109 3.02 11.17 -13.81
CA ARG A 109 3.40 10.99 -12.41
C ARG A 109 2.54 9.96 -11.70
N ILE A 110 1.22 9.98 -11.91
CA ILE A 110 0.30 9.03 -11.26
C ILE A 110 0.56 7.62 -11.80
N LEU A 111 0.73 7.47 -13.10
CA LEU A 111 1.05 6.18 -13.71
C LEU A 111 2.41 5.66 -13.27
N ALA A 112 3.43 6.52 -13.20
CA ALA A 112 4.76 6.15 -12.76
C ALA A 112 4.76 5.58 -11.33
N VAL A 113 4.07 6.24 -10.40
CA VAL A 113 4.04 5.79 -9.00
C VAL A 113 3.05 4.62 -8.81
N ASN A 114 1.78 4.80 -9.21
CA ASN A 114 0.70 3.88 -8.82
C ASN A 114 0.68 2.58 -9.64
N VAL A 115 1.25 2.57 -10.84
CA VAL A 115 1.23 1.41 -11.74
C VAL A 115 2.64 0.89 -12.02
N LYS A 116 3.51 1.76 -12.56
CA LYS A 116 4.87 1.34 -12.89
C LYS A 116 5.70 1.02 -11.66
N GLY A 117 5.42 1.69 -10.52
CA GLY A 117 6.02 1.35 -9.23
C GLY A 117 5.73 -0.10 -8.82
N LEU A 118 4.49 -0.60 -9.03
CA LEU A 118 4.17 -2.01 -8.78
C LEU A 118 4.94 -2.95 -9.71
N PHE A 119 5.16 -2.58 -10.96
CA PHE A 119 5.99 -3.35 -11.87
C PHE A 119 7.43 -3.47 -11.36
N HIS A 120 8.03 -2.38 -10.88
CA HIS A 120 9.39 -2.41 -10.34
C HIS A 120 9.48 -3.25 -9.07
N THR A 121 8.56 -3.06 -8.12
CA THR A 121 8.56 -3.80 -6.86
C THR A 121 8.29 -5.29 -7.07
N ALA A 122 7.40 -5.67 -7.99
CA ALA A 122 7.15 -7.05 -8.34
C ALA A 122 8.40 -7.72 -8.95
N ASN A 123 9.05 -7.07 -9.93
CA ASN A 123 10.24 -7.62 -10.57
C ASN A 123 11.41 -7.84 -9.58
N ALA A 124 11.58 -6.97 -8.60
CA ALA A 124 12.62 -7.12 -7.59
C ALA A 124 12.25 -8.13 -6.50
N ALA A 125 10.99 -8.11 -6.01
CA ALA A 125 10.57 -8.91 -4.87
C ALA A 125 10.29 -10.38 -5.21
N ILE A 126 9.69 -10.67 -6.38
CA ILE A 126 9.30 -12.04 -6.74
C ILE A 126 10.49 -13.02 -6.73
N PRO A 127 11.67 -12.70 -7.31
CA PRO A 127 12.82 -13.59 -7.23
C PRO A 127 13.27 -13.87 -5.79
N ALA A 128 13.27 -12.85 -4.91
CA ALA A 128 13.61 -13.00 -3.50
C ALA A 128 12.58 -13.88 -2.74
N MET A 129 11.28 -13.68 -3.01
CA MET A 129 10.21 -14.50 -2.45
C MET A 129 10.29 -15.96 -2.91
N ARG A 130 10.60 -16.22 -4.19
CA ARG A 130 10.85 -17.57 -4.71
C ARG A 130 12.00 -18.25 -3.96
N ALA A 131 13.09 -17.52 -3.73
CA ALA A 131 14.23 -18.03 -2.97
C ALA A 131 13.88 -18.33 -1.49
N SER A 132 12.94 -17.60 -0.91
CA SER A 132 12.38 -17.84 0.45
C SER A 132 11.31 -18.95 0.48
N GLY A 133 10.94 -19.52 -0.67
CA GLY A 133 9.94 -20.61 -0.76
C GLY A 133 8.48 -20.15 -0.84
N GLY A 134 8.22 -18.89 -1.12
CA GLY A 134 6.89 -18.28 -1.28
C GLY A 134 6.81 -16.91 -0.63
N GLY A 135 5.60 -16.34 -0.58
CA GLY A 135 5.40 -15.01 0.02
C GLY A 135 4.00 -14.45 -0.15
N VAL A 136 3.84 -13.19 0.23
CA VAL A 136 2.58 -12.46 0.10
C VAL A 136 2.82 -11.06 -0.45
N ILE A 137 2.11 -10.70 -1.51
CA ILE A 137 2.06 -9.34 -2.05
C ILE A 137 0.69 -8.74 -1.74
N ILE A 138 0.66 -7.56 -1.15
CA ILE A 138 -0.57 -6.82 -0.85
C ILE A 138 -0.49 -5.45 -1.51
N ASN A 139 -1.44 -5.18 -2.39
CA ASN A 139 -1.52 -3.93 -3.11
C ASN A 139 -2.58 -3.02 -2.47
N ILE A 140 -2.21 -1.78 -2.10
CA ILE A 140 -3.20 -0.80 -1.63
C ILE A 140 -3.81 -0.11 -2.84
N ALA A 141 -5.01 -0.58 -3.20
CA ALA A 141 -5.81 0.00 -4.28
C ALA A 141 -6.69 1.15 -3.73
N SER A 142 -8.00 1.13 -3.95
CA SER A 142 -8.94 2.16 -3.45
C SER A 142 -10.37 1.76 -3.78
N THR A 143 -11.35 2.23 -2.98
CA THR A 143 -12.76 2.24 -3.40
C THR A 143 -12.98 3.02 -4.71
N GLY A 144 -12.05 3.87 -5.12
CA GLY A 144 -12.07 4.51 -6.44
C GLY A 144 -12.01 3.54 -7.63
N ALA A 145 -11.53 2.31 -7.42
CA ALA A 145 -11.56 1.24 -8.41
C ALA A 145 -12.94 0.59 -8.57
N VAL A 146 -13.80 0.67 -7.54
CA VAL A 146 -15.11 0.00 -7.46
C VAL A 146 -16.24 1.02 -7.66
N ARG A 147 -16.21 2.11 -6.91
CA ARG A 147 -17.19 3.21 -6.94
C ARG A 147 -16.48 4.55 -7.12
N PRO A 148 -16.09 4.91 -8.37
CA PRO A 148 -15.24 6.06 -8.64
C PRO A 148 -15.89 7.38 -8.23
N ARG A 149 -15.07 8.34 -7.80
CA ARG A 149 -15.50 9.71 -7.50
C ARG A 149 -15.25 10.63 -8.68
N PRO A 150 -16.18 11.55 -8.99
CA PRO A 150 -15.96 12.59 -9.99
C PRO A 150 -14.73 13.46 -9.65
N GLY A 151 -14.03 13.93 -10.69
CA GLY A 151 -12.86 14.79 -10.54
C GLY A 151 -11.55 14.05 -10.20
N LEU A 152 -11.57 12.72 -10.17
CA LEU A 152 -10.41 11.86 -9.91
C LEU A 152 -10.25 10.77 -10.98
N THR A 153 -10.71 11.02 -12.20
CA THR A 153 -10.80 10.01 -13.28
C THR A 153 -9.50 9.22 -13.47
N TRP A 154 -8.38 9.90 -13.60
CA TRP A 154 -7.10 9.25 -13.89
C TRP A 154 -6.54 8.50 -12.68
N TYR A 155 -6.72 9.04 -11.47
CA TYR A 155 -6.41 8.30 -10.24
C TYR A 155 -7.26 7.01 -10.13
N ASN A 156 -8.58 7.11 -10.33
CA ASN A 156 -9.49 5.96 -10.29
C ASN A 156 -9.05 4.89 -11.31
N ALA A 157 -8.64 5.30 -12.53
CA ALA A 157 -8.14 4.40 -13.55
C ALA A 157 -6.88 3.63 -13.10
N THR A 158 -5.92 4.31 -12.45
CA THR A 158 -4.74 3.62 -11.91
C THR A 158 -5.11 2.60 -10.84
N LYS A 159 -6.08 2.92 -9.96
CA LYS A 159 -6.52 1.99 -8.90
C LYS A 159 -7.34 0.82 -9.48
N GLY A 160 -8.07 1.03 -10.57
CA GLY A 160 -8.65 -0.05 -11.38
C GLY A 160 -7.57 -0.97 -12.00
N ALA A 161 -6.50 -0.39 -12.53
CA ALA A 161 -5.35 -1.18 -13.00
C ALA A 161 -4.74 -2.03 -11.88
N VAL A 162 -4.56 -1.49 -10.68
CA VAL A 162 -4.03 -2.23 -9.52
C VAL A 162 -4.88 -3.44 -9.16
N THR A 163 -6.23 -3.34 -9.19
CA THR A 163 -7.12 -4.47 -8.91
C THR A 163 -7.04 -5.56 -9.97
N THR A 164 -6.87 -5.18 -11.25
CA THR A 164 -6.66 -6.14 -12.34
C THR A 164 -5.30 -6.81 -12.24
N LEU A 165 -4.22 -6.05 -12.00
CA LEU A 165 -2.88 -6.57 -11.77
C LEU A 165 -2.86 -7.56 -10.61
N THR A 166 -3.53 -7.26 -9.50
CA THR A 166 -3.64 -8.14 -8.35
C THR A 166 -4.18 -9.53 -8.73
N ARG A 167 -5.27 -9.57 -9.49
CA ARG A 167 -5.89 -10.84 -9.93
C ARG A 167 -5.00 -11.60 -10.91
N SER A 168 -4.39 -10.90 -11.88
CA SER A 168 -3.48 -11.51 -12.85
C SER A 168 -2.26 -12.11 -12.17
N MET A 169 -1.61 -11.35 -11.28
CA MET A 169 -0.45 -11.82 -10.52
C MET A 169 -0.80 -13.00 -9.59
N ALA A 170 -2.00 -12.99 -8.98
CA ALA A 170 -2.44 -14.08 -8.11
C ALA A 170 -2.51 -15.43 -8.84
N ILE A 171 -2.96 -15.43 -10.10
CA ILE A 171 -3.02 -16.64 -10.92
C ILE A 171 -1.61 -17.05 -11.36
N GLU A 172 -0.82 -16.11 -11.83
CA GLU A 172 0.51 -16.37 -12.41
C GLU A 172 1.52 -16.85 -11.36
N LEU A 173 1.42 -16.36 -10.11
CA LEU A 173 2.36 -16.65 -9.03
C LEU A 173 1.91 -17.77 -8.07
N ALA A 174 0.78 -18.41 -8.36
CA ALA A 174 0.24 -19.46 -7.49
C ALA A 174 1.18 -20.67 -7.36
N GLU A 175 1.82 -21.08 -8.44
CA GLU A 175 2.79 -22.18 -8.43
C GLU A 175 4.05 -21.85 -7.61
N ASP A 176 4.41 -20.56 -7.50
CA ASP A 176 5.50 -20.07 -6.68
C ASP A 176 5.13 -19.97 -5.20
N LYS A 177 3.91 -20.34 -4.80
CA LYS A 177 3.35 -20.16 -3.45
C LYS A 177 3.35 -18.70 -3.00
N ILE A 178 3.20 -17.77 -3.92
CA ILE A 178 3.08 -16.34 -3.65
C ILE A 178 1.60 -15.96 -3.78
N ARG A 179 0.99 -15.53 -2.68
CA ARG A 179 -0.38 -14.99 -2.67
C ARG A 179 -0.36 -13.51 -3.03
N VAL A 180 -1.29 -13.06 -3.83
CA VAL A 180 -1.40 -11.64 -4.20
C VAL A 180 -2.82 -11.17 -3.95
N ASN A 181 -2.98 -10.16 -3.09
CA ASN A 181 -4.28 -9.58 -2.73
C ASN A 181 -4.23 -8.05 -2.77
N ALA A 182 -5.38 -7.42 -2.79
CA ALA A 182 -5.50 -5.98 -2.66
C ALA A 182 -6.41 -5.60 -1.48
N VAL A 183 -6.15 -4.42 -0.92
CA VAL A 183 -7.07 -3.72 -0.01
C VAL A 183 -7.56 -2.48 -0.72
N ASN A 184 -8.88 -2.23 -0.66
CA ASN A 184 -9.56 -1.07 -1.23
C ASN A 184 -10.06 -0.15 -0.11
N PRO A 185 -9.22 0.75 0.46
CA PRO A 185 -9.68 1.66 1.49
C PRO A 185 -10.65 2.71 0.93
N VAL A 186 -11.61 3.12 1.74
CA VAL A 186 -12.27 4.41 1.56
C VAL A 186 -11.30 5.53 1.94
N ALA A 187 -11.66 6.77 1.63
CA ALA A 187 -10.87 7.93 2.05
C ALA A 187 -10.55 7.85 3.55
N GLY A 188 -9.28 7.95 3.89
CA GLY A 188 -8.79 7.92 5.25
C GLY A 188 -8.32 9.29 5.72
N ASP A 189 -8.25 9.48 7.04
CA ASP A 189 -7.66 10.67 7.64
C ASP A 189 -6.13 10.60 7.51
N THR A 190 -5.65 10.92 6.33
CA THR A 190 -4.24 10.84 5.92
C THR A 190 -3.87 12.12 5.15
N PRO A 191 -2.58 12.42 4.93
CA PRO A 191 -2.16 13.57 4.15
C PRO A 191 -2.74 13.63 2.73
N LEU A 192 -3.14 12.49 2.15
CA LEU A 192 -3.73 12.44 0.82
C LEU A 192 -5.20 12.90 0.77
N LEU A 193 -5.89 12.98 1.92
CA LEU A 193 -7.31 13.32 2.00
C LEU A 193 -7.62 14.69 1.38
N ALA A 194 -6.80 15.70 1.67
CA ALA A 194 -6.97 17.06 1.12
C ALA A 194 -6.95 17.07 -0.42
N THR A 195 -6.11 16.24 -1.03
CA THR A 195 -6.03 16.10 -2.50
C THR A 195 -7.34 15.57 -3.10
N PHE A 196 -8.04 14.70 -2.39
CA PHE A 196 -9.31 14.10 -2.84
C PHE A 196 -10.52 15.03 -2.63
N MET A 197 -10.49 15.88 -1.61
CA MET A 197 -11.60 16.79 -1.32
C MET A 197 -11.58 18.02 -2.20
N GLY A 198 -10.42 18.45 -2.70
CA GLY A 198 -10.16 19.72 -3.36
C GLY A 198 -9.82 20.81 -2.35
N GLU A 199 -10.73 21.16 -1.44
CA GLU A 199 -10.47 22.03 -0.30
C GLU A 199 -10.74 21.26 1.00
N ASP A 200 -9.82 21.37 1.96
CA ASP A 200 -9.95 20.73 3.27
C ASP A 200 -10.75 21.63 4.22
N THR A 201 -12.08 21.55 4.09
CA THR A 201 -13.02 22.26 4.96
C THR A 201 -13.80 21.28 5.84
N PRO A 202 -14.35 21.75 7.00
CA PRO A 202 -15.21 20.92 7.84
C PRO A 202 -16.41 20.34 7.07
N GLU A 203 -17.00 21.12 6.16
CA GLU A 203 -18.14 20.73 5.35
C GLU A 203 -17.78 19.60 4.37
N ASN A 204 -16.62 19.72 3.70
CA ASN A 204 -16.14 18.68 2.80
C ASN A 204 -15.78 17.41 3.57
N ARG A 205 -15.13 17.53 4.75
CA ARG A 205 -14.86 16.38 5.63
C ARG A 205 -16.14 15.68 6.05
N GLU A 206 -17.19 16.45 6.42
CA GLU A 206 -18.49 15.92 6.79
C GLU A 206 -19.18 15.22 5.61
N ALA A 207 -19.17 15.81 4.41
CA ALA A 207 -19.71 15.17 3.22
C ALA A 207 -19.01 13.83 2.88
N PHE A 208 -17.71 13.74 3.12
CA PHE A 208 -16.99 12.48 2.98
C PHE A 208 -17.42 11.46 4.03
N ARG A 209 -17.55 11.83 5.32
CA ARG A 209 -18.06 10.96 6.38
C ARG A 209 -19.46 10.44 6.08
N GLN A 210 -20.37 11.30 5.67
CA GLN A 210 -21.75 10.94 5.30
C GLN A 210 -21.85 10.00 4.09
N SER A 211 -20.80 9.98 3.24
CA SER A 211 -20.74 9.04 2.11
C SER A 211 -20.39 7.60 2.53
N VAL A 212 -20.05 7.39 3.81
CA VAL A 212 -19.69 6.09 4.37
C VAL A 212 -20.79 5.64 5.34
N PRO A 213 -21.49 4.53 5.10
CA PRO A 213 -22.59 4.05 5.96
C PRO A 213 -22.22 3.92 7.44
N LEU A 214 -21.00 3.49 7.79
CA LEU A 214 -20.52 3.44 9.19
C LEU A 214 -20.17 4.82 9.77
N GLY A 215 -20.38 5.93 9.04
CA GLY A 215 -20.32 7.29 9.53
C GLY A 215 -18.94 7.85 9.84
N ARG A 216 -17.87 7.18 9.41
CA ARG A 216 -16.49 7.66 9.61
C ARG A 216 -15.56 7.36 8.45
N LEU A 217 -14.48 8.09 8.35
CA LEU A 217 -13.36 7.78 7.45
C LEU A 217 -12.57 6.57 7.98
N SER A 218 -11.83 5.91 7.11
CA SER A 218 -10.91 4.85 7.55
C SER A 218 -9.70 5.46 8.29
N THR A 219 -9.20 4.72 9.25
CA THR A 219 -7.96 5.03 9.95
C THR A 219 -6.81 4.19 9.42
N PRO A 220 -5.55 4.58 9.67
CA PRO A 220 -4.41 3.71 9.37
C PRO A 220 -4.54 2.31 9.98
N GLU A 221 -5.11 2.20 11.17
CA GLU A 221 -5.31 0.92 11.85
C GLU A 221 -6.36 0.02 11.16
N ASP A 222 -7.46 0.57 10.63
CA ASP A 222 -8.45 -0.20 9.87
C ASP A 222 -7.80 -0.92 8.68
N VAL A 223 -6.98 -0.17 7.92
CA VAL A 223 -6.28 -0.70 6.75
C VAL A 223 -5.18 -1.68 7.16
N ALA A 224 -4.42 -1.34 8.21
CA ALA A 224 -3.35 -2.19 8.72
C ALA A 224 -3.86 -3.54 9.23
N ASN A 225 -5.02 -3.59 9.88
CA ASN A 225 -5.63 -4.85 10.35
C ASN A 225 -6.05 -5.76 9.17
N ALA A 226 -6.58 -5.20 8.09
CA ALA A 226 -6.89 -5.94 6.87
C ALA A 226 -5.61 -6.49 6.20
N VAL A 227 -4.57 -5.66 6.11
CA VAL A 227 -3.26 -6.07 5.59
C VAL A 227 -2.65 -7.18 6.45
N LEU A 228 -2.70 -7.04 7.77
CA LEU A 228 -2.20 -8.05 8.72
C LEU A 228 -2.90 -9.40 8.52
N TYR A 229 -4.23 -9.41 8.40
CA TYR A 229 -4.98 -10.64 8.10
C TYR A 229 -4.49 -11.28 6.79
N LEU A 230 -4.45 -10.51 5.71
CA LEU A 230 -4.03 -11.01 4.39
C LEU A 230 -2.56 -11.46 4.36
N ALA A 231 -1.70 -10.85 5.17
CA ALA A 231 -0.29 -11.21 5.29
C ALA A 231 -0.05 -12.49 6.10
N SER A 232 -0.94 -12.82 7.02
CA SER A 232 -0.80 -13.94 7.95
C SER A 232 -1.20 -15.29 7.34
N ASP A 233 -0.85 -16.38 8.05
CA ASP A 233 -1.24 -17.74 7.68
C ASP A 233 -2.75 -18.00 7.82
N GLU A 234 -3.49 -17.14 8.55
CA GLU A 234 -4.94 -17.19 8.61
C GLU A 234 -5.60 -16.98 7.22
N ALA A 235 -4.89 -16.30 6.32
CA ALA A 235 -5.31 -16.09 4.93
C ALA A 235 -4.64 -17.05 3.94
N ALA A 236 -4.16 -18.23 4.37
CA ALA A 236 -3.38 -19.15 3.53
C ALA A 236 -4.11 -19.59 2.24
N LEU A 237 -5.44 -19.61 2.21
CA LEU A 237 -6.24 -19.94 1.03
C LEU A 237 -6.85 -18.69 0.35
N VAL A 238 -6.37 -17.49 0.69
CA VAL A 238 -6.90 -16.22 0.15
C VAL A 238 -5.88 -15.63 -0.82
N THR A 239 -6.20 -15.65 -2.12
CA THR A 239 -5.42 -14.99 -3.18
C THR A 239 -6.34 -14.42 -4.25
N GLY A 240 -5.96 -13.33 -4.91
CA GLY A 240 -6.73 -12.64 -5.94
C GLY A 240 -7.91 -11.80 -5.42
N VAL A 241 -8.08 -11.68 -4.10
CA VAL A 241 -9.14 -10.86 -3.52
C VAL A 241 -8.79 -9.38 -3.54
N CYS A 242 -9.81 -8.55 -3.75
CA CYS A 242 -9.75 -7.10 -3.53
C CYS A 242 -10.71 -6.80 -2.39
N LEU A 243 -10.19 -6.62 -1.18
CA LEU A 243 -10.97 -6.48 0.05
C LEU A 243 -11.32 -5.01 0.29
N GLU A 244 -12.60 -4.67 0.29
CA GLU A 244 -13.09 -3.35 0.65
C GLU A 244 -12.95 -3.12 2.16
N VAL A 245 -12.21 -2.06 2.54
CA VAL A 245 -12.13 -1.54 3.91
C VAL A 245 -12.74 -0.14 3.89
N ASP A 246 -14.06 -0.08 3.77
CA ASP A 246 -14.76 1.09 3.30
C ASP A 246 -16.01 1.51 4.10
N GLY A 247 -16.32 0.77 5.16
CA GLY A 247 -17.50 1.04 5.99
C GLY A 247 -18.82 0.97 5.21
N GLY A 248 -18.90 0.19 4.12
CA GLY A 248 -20.07 0.05 3.27
C GLY A 248 -20.18 1.09 2.15
N ARG A 249 -19.11 1.85 1.86
CA ARG A 249 -19.13 2.91 0.84
C ARG A 249 -19.43 2.38 -0.57
N CYS A 250 -19.11 1.12 -0.86
CA CYS A 250 -19.25 0.54 -2.20
C CYS A 250 -20.54 -0.25 -2.44
N ILE A 251 -21.41 -0.36 -1.45
CA ILE A 251 -22.74 -1.00 -1.55
C ILE A 251 -23.88 0.01 -1.62
#